data_4c6513b697db95812df4b7a65fa21a4e
#
_entry.id   4c6513b697db95812df4b7a65fa21a4e
#
_cell.length_a   1.000
_cell.length_b   1.000
_cell.length_c   1.000
_cell.angle_alpha   90.00
_cell.angle_beta   90.00
_cell.angle_gamma   90.00
#
_symmetry.space_group_name_H-M   'P 1'
#
loop_
_entity.id
_entity.type
_entity.pdbx_description
1 polymer ?
#
loop_
_entity_poly.entity_id
_entity_poly.type
_entity_poly.pdbx_seq_one_letter_code
_entity_poly.pdbx_strand_id
1 'polypeptide(L)'
;MIDLVKNLINARNILIVCHVRPDGDCLGAGFSLYSVAKKLNKSADFLCDSPFPEHYSFIKNHEIFGKRELSEYDLAISVDCADEFRMGEYSDIYFSCKQTVNIDHHATNTMFAAVNEVCADASSTCEIVYLLLKDSVLIDAGIAQDLYMGISTD
;
A
#
# COMPACT_ATOMS: atom_id res chain seq x y z
N MET A 1 15.78 4.90 4.14
CA MET A 1 14.67 4.78 3.15
C MET A 1 14.92 3.61 2.24
N ILE A 2 13.92 2.76 2.06
CA ILE A 2 13.97 1.64 1.11
C ILE A 2 13.99 2.16 -0.33
N ASP A 3 14.54 1.38 -1.25
CA ASP A 3 14.37 1.62 -2.69
C ASP A 3 13.08 0.94 -3.17
N LEU A 4 11.94 1.60 -2.93
CA LEU A 4 10.61 1.09 -3.26
C LEU A 4 10.46 0.82 -4.77
N VAL A 5 10.96 1.74 -5.61
CA VAL A 5 10.86 1.61 -7.07
C VAL A 5 11.60 0.36 -7.55
N LYS A 6 12.79 0.10 -7.01
CA LYS A 6 13.56 -1.11 -7.32
C LYS A 6 12.83 -2.39 -6.88
N ASN A 7 12.23 -2.38 -5.69
CA ASN A 7 11.42 -3.52 -5.21
C ASN A 7 10.24 -3.81 -6.14
N LEU A 8 9.52 -2.77 -6.57
CA LEU A 8 8.41 -2.90 -7.52
C LEU A 8 8.88 -3.38 -8.91
N ILE A 9 10.00 -2.86 -9.40
CA ILE A 9 10.58 -3.28 -10.70
C ILE A 9 10.96 -4.76 -10.68
N ASN A 10 11.54 -5.25 -9.60
CA ASN A 10 12.00 -6.63 -9.47
C ASN A 10 10.85 -7.63 -9.23
N ALA A 11 9.73 -7.18 -8.73
CA ALA A 11 8.55 -8.02 -8.52
C ALA A 11 7.80 -8.25 -9.83
N ARG A 12 7.03 -9.35 -9.89
CA ARG A 12 6.10 -9.68 -10.96
C ARG A 12 4.66 -9.57 -10.50
N ASN A 13 4.35 -10.22 -9.40
CA ASN A 13 3.04 -10.28 -8.78
C ASN A 13 3.10 -9.63 -7.39
N ILE A 14 2.36 -8.55 -7.20
CA ILE A 14 2.42 -7.71 -6.01
C ILE A 14 1.11 -7.82 -5.25
N LEU A 15 1.20 -8.14 -3.96
CA LEU A 15 0.11 -8.01 -3.01
C LEU A 15 0.24 -6.66 -2.27
N ILE A 16 -0.81 -5.88 -2.26
CA ILE A 16 -0.96 -4.71 -1.41
C ILE A 16 -2.05 -5.01 -0.40
N VAL A 17 -1.79 -4.77 0.88
CA VAL A 17 -2.75 -4.99 1.97
C VAL A 17 -2.80 -3.75 2.85
N CYS A 18 -3.99 -3.36 3.30
CA CYS A 18 -4.16 -2.31 4.30
C CYS A 18 -4.91 -2.85 5.53
N HIS A 19 -5.03 -1.99 6.54
CA HIS A 19 -5.70 -2.35 7.78
C HIS A 19 -7.23 -2.50 7.62
N VAL A 20 -7.84 -3.31 8.51
CA VAL A 20 -9.30 -3.40 8.63
C VAL A 20 -9.92 -2.04 8.91
N ARG A 21 -11.13 -1.80 8.39
CA ARG A 21 -11.81 -0.49 8.44
C ARG A 21 -10.97 0.60 7.77
N PRO A 22 -10.72 0.47 6.45
CA PRO A 22 -9.82 1.35 5.72
C PRO A 22 -10.29 2.81 5.76
N ASP A 23 -9.34 3.71 5.87
CA ASP A 23 -9.51 5.17 5.83
C ASP A 23 -8.81 5.79 4.61
N GLY A 24 -8.74 7.12 4.57
CA GLY A 24 -8.16 7.83 3.43
C GLY A 24 -6.68 7.63 3.27
N ASP A 25 -5.93 7.47 4.37
CA ASP A 25 -4.47 7.29 4.30
C ASP A 25 -4.11 5.91 3.74
N CYS A 26 -4.65 4.84 4.30
CA CYS A 26 -4.36 3.50 3.80
C CYS A 26 -4.88 3.28 2.36
N LEU A 27 -6.03 3.86 2.01
CA LEU A 27 -6.57 3.80 0.64
C LEU A 27 -5.70 4.60 -0.33
N GLY A 28 -5.34 5.83 0.02
CA GLY A 28 -4.47 6.68 -0.81
C GLY A 28 -3.11 6.04 -1.07
N ALA A 29 -2.47 5.50 -0.04
CA ALA A 29 -1.21 4.78 -0.17
C ALA A 29 -1.36 3.52 -1.04
N GLY A 30 -2.37 2.69 -0.76
CA GLY A 30 -2.58 1.44 -1.50
C GLY A 30 -2.92 1.64 -2.97
N PHE A 31 -3.83 2.55 -3.32
CA PHE A 31 -4.16 2.85 -4.72
C PHE A 31 -3.02 3.52 -5.48
N SER A 32 -2.22 4.36 -4.81
CA SER A 32 -1.00 4.93 -5.40
C SER A 32 -0.01 3.83 -5.79
N LEU A 33 0.26 2.88 -4.88
CA LEU A 33 1.15 1.75 -5.15
C LEU A 33 0.59 0.82 -6.24
N TYR A 34 -0.71 0.55 -6.24
CA TYR A 34 -1.37 -0.20 -7.29
C TYR A 34 -1.19 0.46 -8.66
N SER A 35 -1.43 1.77 -8.74
CA SER A 35 -1.28 2.55 -9.97
C SER A 35 0.17 2.56 -10.47
N VAL A 36 1.14 2.70 -9.56
CA VAL A 36 2.57 2.60 -9.88
C VAL A 36 2.93 1.21 -10.41
N ALA A 37 2.45 0.15 -9.75
CA ALA A 37 2.67 -1.23 -10.22
C ALA A 37 2.14 -1.43 -11.65
N LYS A 38 0.94 -0.92 -11.95
CA LYS A 38 0.36 -0.98 -13.31
C LYS A 38 1.19 -0.21 -14.33
N LYS A 39 1.70 0.97 -13.99
CA LYS A 39 2.62 1.74 -14.87
C LYS A 39 3.93 0.99 -15.16
N LEU A 40 4.40 0.20 -14.23
CA LEU A 40 5.57 -0.66 -14.38
C LEU A 40 5.25 -2.00 -15.08
N ASN A 41 4.03 -2.17 -15.60
CA ASN A 41 3.52 -3.40 -16.23
C ASN A 41 3.59 -4.61 -15.30
N LYS A 42 3.32 -4.40 -14.00
CA LYS A 42 3.23 -5.46 -13.00
C LYS A 42 1.78 -5.87 -12.76
N SER A 43 1.59 -7.10 -12.29
CA SER A 43 0.30 -7.57 -11.79
C SER A 43 0.22 -7.24 -10.29
N ALA A 44 -0.93 -6.73 -9.86
CA ALA A 44 -1.12 -6.36 -8.46
C ALA A 44 -2.58 -6.57 -8.03
N ASP A 45 -2.76 -7.01 -6.79
CA ASP A 45 -4.03 -7.01 -6.07
C ASP A 45 -3.93 -6.09 -4.86
N PHE A 46 -5.02 -5.35 -4.58
CA PHE A 46 -5.16 -4.55 -3.37
C PHE A 46 -6.27 -5.13 -2.50
N LEU A 47 -5.90 -5.78 -1.40
CA LEU A 47 -6.79 -6.54 -0.54
C LEU A 47 -6.94 -5.90 0.85
N CYS A 48 -8.14 -6.06 1.42
CA CYS A 48 -8.46 -5.60 2.76
C CYS A 48 -9.58 -6.48 3.33
N ASP A 49 -9.48 -6.85 4.60
CA ASP A 49 -10.50 -7.58 5.35
C ASP A 49 -11.59 -6.62 5.88
N SER A 50 -12.13 -5.85 4.97
CA SER A 50 -13.26 -4.93 5.21
C SER A 50 -13.81 -4.43 3.87
N PRO A 51 -15.11 -4.08 3.81
CA PRO A 51 -15.69 -3.53 2.60
C PRO A 51 -15.10 -2.15 2.27
N PHE A 52 -15.11 -1.81 0.99
CA PHE A 52 -14.71 -0.48 0.52
C PHE A 52 -15.68 0.60 1.06
N PRO A 53 -15.20 1.69 1.68
CA PRO A 53 -16.06 2.75 2.16
C PRO A 53 -16.60 3.59 1.00
N GLU A 54 -17.93 3.64 0.82
CA GLU A 54 -18.57 4.28 -0.33
C GLU A 54 -18.22 5.75 -0.54
N HIS A 55 -17.94 6.49 0.54
CA HIS A 55 -17.58 7.91 0.44
C HIS A 55 -16.24 8.18 -0.24
N TYR A 56 -15.41 7.15 -0.46
CA TYR A 56 -14.20 7.21 -1.28
C TYR A 56 -14.40 6.72 -2.72
N SER A 57 -15.63 6.51 -3.19
CA SER A 57 -15.93 6.01 -4.55
C SER A 57 -15.47 6.92 -5.70
N PHE A 58 -15.00 8.13 -5.39
CA PHE A 58 -14.34 9.02 -6.35
C PHE A 58 -12.90 8.58 -6.70
N ILE A 59 -12.30 7.67 -5.93
CA ILE A 59 -10.97 7.10 -6.23
C ILE A 59 -11.07 6.29 -7.53
N LYS A 60 -10.17 6.58 -8.46
CA LYS A 60 -10.09 5.86 -9.71
C LYS A 60 -9.71 4.38 -9.47
N ASN A 61 -10.39 3.49 -10.16
CA ASN A 61 -10.22 2.03 -10.05
C ASN A 61 -10.60 1.45 -8.67
N HIS A 62 -11.41 2.15 -7.86
CA HIS A 62 -11.84 1.65 -6.55
C HIS A 62 -12.54 0.28 -6.62
N GLU A 63 -13.09 -0.08 -7.78
CA GLU A 63 -13.75 -1.37 -8.02
C GLU A 63 -12.83 -2.59 -7.95
N ILE A 64 -11.49 -2.41 -7.99
CA ILE A 64 -10.53 -3.53 -7.83
C ILE A 64 -10.29 -3.89 -6.37
N PHE A 65 -10.64 -3.00 -5.45
CA PHE A 65 -10.39 -3.18 -4.04
C PHE A 65 -11.05 -4.44 -3.48
N GLY A 66 -10.30 -5.23 -2.73
CA GLY A 66 -10.76 -6.47 -2.12
C GLY A 66 -10.94 -7.64 -3.09
N LYS A 67 -10.62 -7.46 -4.38
CA LYS A 67 -10.71 -8.54 -5.39
C LYS A 67 -9.35 -9.19 -5.57
N ARG A 68 -9.28 -10.47 -5.21
CA ARG A 68 -8.09 -11.28 -5.43
C ARG A 68 -8.17 -11.93 -6.80
N GLU A 69 -7.27 -11.54 -7.70
CA GLU A 69 -7.17 -12.09 -9.06
C GLU A 69 -5.95 -13.00 -9.24
N LEU A 70 -4.92 -12.82 -8.40
CA LEU A 70 -3.67 -13.57 -8.49
C LEU A 70 -3.65 -14.75 -7.51
N SER A 71 -3.05 -15.86 -7.94
CA SER A 71 -2.92 -17.07 -7.11
C SER A 71 -1.71 -17.01 -6.18
N GLU A 72 -0.64 -16.29 -6.58
CA GLU A 72 0.61 -16.18 -5.84
C GLU A 72 1.24 -14.79 -6.01
N TYR A 73 2.03 -14.40 -5.01
CA TYR A 73 2.73 -13.12 -4.98
C TYR A 73 4.21 -13.33 -4.62
N ASP A 74 5.08 -12.54 -5.22
CA ASP A 74 6.51 -12.53 -4.91
C ASP A 74 6.91 -11.32 -4.04
N LEU A 75 6.08 -10.28 -3.99
CA LEU A 75 6.23 -9.12 -3.10
C LEU A 75 4.89 -8.82 -2.43
N ALA A 76 4.88 -8.68 -1.12
CA ALA A 76 3.74 -8.16 -0.36
C ALA A 76 4.11 -6.84 0.32
N ILE A 77 3.25 -5.83 0.17
CA ILE A 77 3.41 -4.52 0.79
C ILE A 77 2.18 -4.27 1.67
N SER A 78 2.38 -4.13 2.98
CA SER A 78 1.36 -3.60 3.87
C SER A 78 1.52 -2.08 3.99
N VAL A 79 0.41 -1.37 3.94
CA VAL A 79 0.35 0.08 4.10
C VAL A 79 -0.50 0.44 5.30
N ASP A 80 0.01 1.35 6.12
CA ASP A 80 -0.70 1.92 7.25
C ASP A 80 -1.14 0.87 8.29
N CYS A 81 -0.29 -0.12 8.52
CA CYS A 81 -0.51 -1.21 9.46
C CYS A 81 0.54 -1.16 10.57
N ALA A 82 0.12 -0.83 11.79
CA ALA A 82 1.00 -0.79 12.95
C ALA A 82 1.46 -2.18 13.42
N ASP A 83 0.67 -3.21 13.13
CA ASP A 83 0.97 -4.60 13.46
C ASP A 83 0.31 -5.57 12.45
N GLU A 84 0.71 -6.84 12.50
CA GLU A 84 0.24 -7.89 11.59
C GLU A 84 -1.27 -8.21 11.73
N PHE A 85 -1.84 -8.01 12.90
CA PHE A 85 -3.26 -8.31 13.16
C PHE A 85 -4.18 -7.32 12.45
N ARG A 86 -3.67 -6.14 12.14
CA ARG A 86 -4.42 -5.10 11.39
C ARG A 86 -4.79 -5.52 9.97
N MET A 87 -4.07 -6.48 9.39
CA MET A 87 -4.35 -7.01 8.05
C MET A 87 -5.52 -8.02 8.02
N GLY A 88 -6.05 -8.43 9.20
CA GLY A 88 -7.14 -9.40 9.29
C GLY A 88 -6.81 -10.74 8.62
N GLU A 89 -7.75 -11.28 7.82
CA GLU A 89 -7.60 -12.58 7.14
C GLU A 89 -6.44 -12.64 6.13
N TYR A 90 -5.92 -11.49 5.69
CA TYR A 90 -4.83 -11.43 4.70
C TYR A 90 -3.42 -11.51 5.31
N SER A 91 -3.29 -11.60 6.64
CA SER A 91 -2.00 -11.75 7.33
C SER A 91 -1.24 -12.99 6.87
N ASP A 92 -1.91 -14.16 6.77
CA ASP A 92 -1.26 -15.41 6.38
C ASP A 92 -0.71 -15.36 4.95
N ILE A 93 -1.49 -14.82 4.00
CA ILE A 93 -1.03 -14.71 2.61
C ILE A 93 0.10 -13.69 2.48
N TYR A 94 0.06 -12.59 3.25
CA TYR A 94 1.14 -11.62 3.31
C TYR A 94 2.47 -12.27 3.72
N PHE A 95 2.48 -13.04 4.80
CA PHE A 95 3.69 -13.72 5.27
C PHE A 95 4.10 -14.94 4.44
N SER A 96 3.25 -15.44 3.55
CA SER A 96 3.61 -16.49 2.59
C SER A 96 4.46 -15.97 1.42
N CYS A 97 4.52 -14.66 1.23
CA CYS A 97 5.29 -14.05 0.14
C CYS A 97 6.80 -14.10 0.42
N LYS A 98 7.59 -14.18 -0.65
CA LYS A 98 9.06 -14.25 -0.56
C LYS A 98 9.67 -13.01 0.06
N GLN A 99 9.06 -11.85 -0.20
CA GLN A 99 9.50 -10.55 0.30
C GLN A 99 8.30 -9.81 0.87
N THR A 100 8.44 -9.31 2.10
CA THR A 100 7.42 -8.50 2.77
C THR A 100 7.97 -7.12 3.11
N VAL A 101 7.19 -6.11 2.84
CA VAL A 101 7.49 -4.69 3.13
C VAL A 101 6.33 -4.10 3.93
N ASN A 102 6.62 -3.36 4.98
CA ASN A 102 5.65 -2.53 5.67
C ASN A 102 6.01 -1.05 5.48
N ILE A 103 5.04 -0.23 5.08
CA ILE A 103 5.18 1.23 4.99
C ILE A 103 4.14 1.82 5.95
N ASP A 104 4.60 2.53 6.98
CA ASP A 104 3.72 2.98 8.06
C ASP A 104 4.27 4.22 8.78
N HIS A 105 3.38 5.00 9.39
CA HIS A 105 3.75 6.17 10.19
C HIS A 105 3.43 6.03 11.69
N HIS A 106 2.84 4.93 12.11
CA HIS A 106 2.47 4.74 13.51
C HIS A 106 3.69 4.54 14.43
N ALA A 107 3.80 5.35 15.48
CA ALA A 107 4.87 5.21 16.49
C ALA A 107 4.82 3.87 17.25
N THR A 108 3.67 3.19 17.22
CA THR A 108 3.45 1.89 17.87
C THR A 108 3.76 0.71 16.96
N ASN A 109 4.31 0.95 15.75
CA ASN A 109 4.60 -0.12 14.79
C ASN A 109 5.50 -1.20 15.38
N THR A 110 5.13 -2.47 15.19
CA THR A 110 5.85 -3.64 15.72
C THR A 110 7.00 -4.11 14.84
N MET A 111 7.25 -3.47 13.70
CA MET A 111 8.31 -3.80 12.74
C MET A 111 8.23 -5.25 12.23
N PHE A 112 7.03 -5.73 11.93
CA PHE A 112 6.71 -7.13 11.67
C PHE A 112 7.14 -7.67 10.30
N ALA A 113 7.38 -6.80 9.32
CA ALA A 113 7.78 -7.19 7.97
C ALA A 113 9.28 -7.51 7.89
N ALA A 114 9.71 -8.17 6.81
CA ALA A 114 11.13 -8.37 6.52
C ALA A 114 11.85 -7.04 6.28
N VAL A 115 11.15 -6.08 5.66
CA VAL A 115 11.63 -4.72 5.46
C VAL A 115 10.57 -3.74 5.96
N ASN A 116 10.96 -2.81 6.82
CA ASN A 116 10.05 -1.84 7.42
C ASN A 116 10.52 -0.42 7.11
N GLU A 117 9.69 0.34 6.40
CA GLU A 117 9.84 1.78 6.20
C GLU A 117 8.83 2.49 7.11
N VAL A 118 9.23 2.73 8.34
CA VAL A 118 8.37 3.32 9.37
C VAL A 118 8.94 4.67 9.78
N CYS A 119 8.12 5.71 9.69
CA CYS A 119 8.50 7.08 10.04
C CYS A 119 7.40 7.72 10.89
N ALA A 120 7.59 7.70 12.21
CA ALA A 120 6.61 8.26 13.16
C ALA A 120 6.51 9.80 13.12
N ASP A 121 7.46 10.47 12.48
CA ASP A 121 7.43 11.93 12.30
C ASP A 121 6.69 12.35 11.01
N ALA A 122 6.33 11.40 10.15
CA ALA A 122 5.53 11.68 8.97
C ALA A 122 4.06 11.94 9.37
N SER A 123 3.39 12.83 8.64
CA SER A 123 1.99 13.15 8.88
C SER A 123 1.06 12.00 8.51
N SER A 124 1.50 11.12 7.61
CA SER A 124 0.70 10.00 7.09
C SER A 124 1.59 8.98 6.37
N THR A 125 1.07 7.78 6.15
CA THR A 125 1.69 6.77 5.28
C THR A 125 1.77 7.26 3.83
N CYS A 126 0.80 8.03 3.36
CA CYS A 126 0.83 8.67 2.03
C CYS A 126 2.00 9.65 1.87
N GLU A 127 2.38 10.40 2.91
CA GLU A 127 3.58 11.23 2.87
C GLU A 127 4.84 10.38 2.64
N ILE A 128 4.96 9.26 3.34
CA ILE A 128 6.10 8.35 3.17
C ILE A 128 6.14 7.79 1.74
N VAL A 129 5.01 7.30 1.23
CA VAL A 129 4.90 6.81 -0.16
C VAL A 129 5.29 7.89 -1.17
N TYR A 130 4.84 9.14 -0.96
CA TYR A 130 5.26 10.27 -1.78
C TYR A 130 6.79 10.46 -1.75
N LEU A 131 7.41 10.47 -0.57
CA LEU A 131 8.85 10.65 -0.42
C LEU A 131 9.66 9.53 -1.08
N LEU A 132 9.14 8.29 -1.10
CA LEU A 132 9.74 7.14 -1.77
C LEU A 132 9.64 7.20 -3.30
N LEU A 133 8.65 7.93 -3.83
CA LEU A 133 8.36 8.00 -5.27
C LEU A 133 8.75 9.33 -5.93
N LYS A 134 8.94 10.41 -5.17
CA LYS A 134 9.06 11.80 -5.67
C LYS A 134 10.16 12.03 -6.71
N ASP A 135 11.26 11.29 -6.62
CA ASP A 135 12.38 11.40 -7.54
C ASP A 135 12.23 10.49 -8.78
N SER A 136 11.11 9.77 -8.87
CA SER A 136 10.74 8.96 -10.04
C SER A 136 9.81 9.76 -10.97
N VAL A 137 9.71 9.32 -12.24
CA VAL A 137 8.75 9.87 -13.20
C VAL A 137 7.37 9.18 -13.10
N LEU A 138 7.11 8.44 -12.04
CA LEU A 138 5.93 7.58 -11.92
C LEU A 138 4.69 8.33 -11.40
N ILE A 139 4.87 9.41 -10.65
CA ILE A 139 3.75 10.19 -10.09
C ILE A 139 3.09 11.00 -11.21
N ASP A 140 1.82 10.69 -11.49
CA ASP A 140 0.94 11.51 -12.33
C ASP A 140 -0.15 12.18 -11.49
N ALA A 141 -1.06 12.90 -12.14
CA ALA A 141 -2.14 13.62 -11.47
C ALA A 141 -3.06 12.68 -10.66
N GLY A 142 -3.32 11.46 -11.13
CA GLY A 142 -4.15 10.47 -10.42
C GLY A 142 -3.48 9.99 -9.13
N ILE A 143 -2.23 9.57 -9.23
CA ILE A 143 -1.42 9.16 -8.06
C ILE A 143 -1.25 10.32 -7.08
N ALA A 144 -0.99 11.53 -7.58
CA ALA A 144 -0.88 12.73 -6.73
C ALA A 144 -2.19 13.02 -5.98
N GLN A 145 -3.34 12.82 -6.62
CA GLN A 145 -4.65 12.99 -6.00
C GLN A 145 -4.88 11.98 -4.88
N ASP A 146 -4.56 10.70 -5.10
CA ASP A 146 -4.71 9.64 -4.10
C ASP A 146 -3.81 9.91 -2.88
N LEU A 147 -2.54 10.27 -3.11
CA LEU A 147 -1.61 10.65 -2.04
C LEU A 147 -2.06 11.89 -1.27
N TYR A 148 -2.53 12.92 -1.99
CA TYR A 148 -3.03 14.16 -1.36
C TYR A 148 -4.26 13.90 -0.49
N MET A 149 -5.17 13.03 -0.95
CA MET A 149 -6.34 12.62 -0.17
C MET A 149 -5.89 11.99 1.16
N GLY A 150 -4.97 11.03 1.12
CA GLY A 150 -4.46 10.40 2.34
C GLY A 150 -3.82 11.40 3.29
N ILE A 151 -2.90 12.25 2.81
CA ILE A 151 -2.26 13.29 3.63
C ILE A 151 -3.29 14.26 4.25
N SER A 152 -4.40 14.49 3.56
CA SER A 152 -5.40 15.48 4.00
C SER A 152 -6.43 14.92 4.99
N THR A 153 -6.55 13.61 5.09
CA THR A 153 -7.59 12.94 5.89
C THR A 153 -7.06 12.27 7.15
N ASP A 154 -5.75 12.17 7.27
CA ASP A 154 -5.11 11.58 8.46
C ASP A 154 -4.76 12.59 9.59
#